data_f0bb86b84bd10b316e638860991ea71b
#
_entry.id   f0bb86b84bd10b316e638860991ea71b
#
_cell.length_a   1.000
_cell.length_b   1.000
_cell.length_c   1.000
_cell.angle_alpha   90.00
_cell.angle_beta   90.00
_cell.angle_gamma   90.00
#
_symmetry.space_group_name_H-M   'P 1'
#
loop_
_entity.id
_entity.type
_entity.pdbx_description
1 polymer ?
#
loop_
_entity_poly.entity_id
_entity_poly.type
_entity_poly.pdbx_seq_one_letter_code
_entity_poly.pdbx_strand_id
1 'polypeptide(L)'
;MKNYKSIICVVAAVCLLGTAAFCGFRIYHYYAEVDEQTEAFEEIAEMVEQAPTDETVPDDAPVSEGEDVLAKYQKLYLQNEDMVGWISIAGTTINYPVMQSRNNPNFYLKHNFEKEYSDLGTPYVQENCDIAESDNLVIYGHHIKGGKMFGALENYKSKSFYEEHKTIHLDTLTEQAEYEIVAVFKTVAYSAEGFR
;
A
#
# COMPACT_ATOMS: atom_id res chain seq x y z
N MET A 1 -11.32 44.28 -39.09
CA MET A 1 -10.71 44.14 -37.74
C MET A 1 -11.59 43.48 -36.67
N LYS A 2 -12.91 43.36 -36.84
CA LYS A 2 -13.82 42.72 -35.83
C LYS A 2 -13.76 41.17 -35.79
N ASN A 3 -13.48 40.52 -36.93
CA ASN A 3 -13.58 39.06 -37.05
C ASN A 3 -12.43 38.26 -36.37
N TYR A 4 -11.22 38.82 -36.31
CA TYR A 4 -10.09 38.07 -35.70
C TYR A 4 -10.23 37.91 -34.19
N LYS A 5 -10.82 38.88 -33.48
CA LYS A 5 -11.10 38.77 -32.04
C LYS A 5 -12.09 37.64 -31.76
N SER A 6 -13.11 37.48 -32.57
CA SER A 6 -14.08 36.39 -32.48
C SER A 6 -13.41 35.02 -32.71
N ILE A 7 -12.53 34.93 -33.70
CA ILE A 7 -11.79 33.71 -34.01
C ILE A 7 -10.87 33.33 -32.82
N ILE A 8 -10.16 34.31 -32.26
CA ILE A 8 -9.31 34.08 -31.09
C ILE A 8 -10.14 33.58 -29.90
N CYS A 9 -11.30 34.18 -29.64
CA CYS A 9 -12.18 33.71 -28.55
C CYS A 9 -12.69 32.26 -28.76
N VAL A 10 -13.04 31.92 -30.01
CA VAL A 10 -13.48 30.55 -30.34
C VAL A 10 -12.34 29.56 -30.15
N VAL A 11 -11.15 29.88 -30.65
CA VAL A 11 -9.97 29.01 -30.47
C VAL A 11 -9.65 28.84 -28.98
N ALA A 12 -9.65 29.92 -28.21
CA ALA A 12 -9.42 29.86 -26.76
C ALA A 12 -10.48 29.00 -26.06
N ALA A 13 -11.75 29.13 -26.42
CA ALA A 13 -12.83 28.31 -25.85
C ALA A 13 -12.65 26.82 -26.18
N VAL A 14 -12.28 26.48 -27.41
CA VAL A 14 -12.01 25.10 -27.83
C VAL A 14 -10.81 24.53 -27.07
N CYS A 15 -9.73 25.30 -26.92
CA CYS A 15 -8.57 24.88 -26.12
C CYS A 15 -8.93 24.63 -24.64
N LEU A 16 -9.72 25.52 -24.03
CA LEU A 16 -10.17 25.36 -22.65
C LEU A 16 -11.06 24.12 -22.49
N LEU A 17 -11.98 23.88 -23.40
CA LEU A 17 -12.82 22.69 -23.37
C LEU A 17 -11.99 21.41 -23.56
N GLY A 18 -11.03 21.42 -24.48
CA GLY A 18 -10.10 20.29 -24.67
C GLY A 18 -9.27 20.00 -23.41
N THR A 19 -8.75 21.04 -22.78
CA THR A 19 -8.00 20.91 -21.53
C THR A 19 -8.88 20.37 -20.40
N ALA A 20 -10.11 20.89 -20.27
CA ALA A 20 -11.05 20.42 -19.26
C ALA A 20 -11.43 18.93 -19.47
N ALA A 21 -11.68 18.53 -20.71
CA ALA A 21 -11.97 17.14 -21.05
C ALA A 21 -10.77 16.23 -20.77
N PHE A 22 -9.55 16.66 -21.11
CA PHE A 22 -8.33 15.91 -20.80
C PHE A 22 -8.10 15.76 -19.28
N CYS A 23 -8.27 16.85 -18.51
CA CYS A 23 -8.16 16.79 -17.05
C CYS A 23 -9.21 15.86 -16.44
N GLY A 24 -10.47 15.95 -16.92
CA GLY A 24 -11.55 15.05 -16.47
C GLY A 24 -11.24 13.58 -16.76
N PHE A 25 -10.73 13.29 -17.95
CA PHE A 25 -10.29 11.94 -18.32
C PHE A 25 -9.16 11.42 -17.43
N ARG A 26 -8.14 12.25 -17.14
CA ARG A 26 -7.03 11.88 -16.24
C ARG A 26 -7.51 11.63 -14.81
N ILE A 27 -8.42 12.45 -14.31
CA ILE A 27 -9.01 12.28 -12.97
C ILE A 27 -9.82 10.98 -12.92
N TYR A 28 -10.66 10.72 -13.93
CA TYR A 28 -11.43 9.49 -14.00
C TYR A 28 -10.54 8.25 -14.01
N HIS A 29 -9.49 8.23 -14.85
CA HIS A 29 -8.55 7.11 -14.89
C HIS A 29 -7.82 6.89 -13.56
N TYR A 30 -7.41 7.97 -12.90
CA TYR A 30 -6.77 7.86 -11.58
C TYR A 30 -7.69 7.19 -10.55
N TYR A 31 -8.96 7.61 -10.48
CA TYR A 31 -9.89 7.00 -9.52
C TYR A 31 -10.26 5.57 -9.90
N ALA A 32 -10.38 5.26 -11.18
CA ALA A 32 -10.64 3.90 -11.64
C ALA A 32 -9.48 2.96 -11.25
N GLU A 33 -8.22 3.39 -11.44
CA GLU A 33 -7.03 2.64 -11.01
C GLU A 33 -7.00 2.44 -9.49
N VAL A 34 -7.34 3.51 -8.72
CA VAL A 34 -7.42 3.42 -7.25
C VAL A 34 -8.46 2.41 -6.81
N ASP A 35 -9.62 2.35 -7.45
CA ASP A 35 -10.68 1.42 -7.10
C ASP A 35 -10.30 -0.02 -7.48
N GLU A 36 -9.82 -0.25 -8.70
CA GLU A 36 -9.34 -1.55 -9.17
C GLU A 36 -8.26 -2.15 -8.25
N GLN A 37 -7.29 -1.34 -7.86
CA GLN A 37 -6.21 -1.81 -7.01
C GLN A 37 -6.67 -2.02 -5.55
N THR A 38 -7.65 -1.26 -5.09
CA THR A 38 -8.25 -1.50 -3.77
C THR A 38 -8.97 -2.84 -3.75
N GLU A 39 -9.74 -3.15 -4.79
CA GLU A 39 -10.42 -4.45 -4.95
C GLU A 39 -9.39 -5.60 -4.99
N ALA A 40 -8.28 -5.44 -5.72
CA ALA A 40 -7.21 -6.45 -5.75
C ALA A 40 -6.60 -6.70 -4.36
N PHE A 41 -6.37 -5.66 -3.55
CA PHE A 41 -5.89 -5.85 -2.18
C PHE A 41 -6.93 -6.50 -1.27
N GLU A 42 -8.22 -6.21 -1.44
CA GLU A 42 -9.31 -6.86 -0.71
C GLU A 42 -9.36 -8.36 -1.07
N GLU A 43 -9.22 -8.73 -2.35
CA GLU A 43 -9.14 -10.14 -2.77
C GLU A 43 -7.94 -10.87 -2.15
N ILE A 44 -6.77 -10.23 -2.11
CA ILE A 44 -5.57 -10.78 -1.47
C ILE A 44 -5.80 -10.95 0.03
N ALA A 45 -6.41 -9.97 0.70
CA ALA A 45 -6.74 -10.05 2.12
C ALA A 45 -7.74 -11.17 2.42
N GLU A 46 -8.77 -11.34 1.61
CA GLU A 46 -9.71 -12.46 1.72
C GLU A 46 -9.01 -13.82 1.58
N MET A 47 -8.03 -13.94 0.68
CA MET A 47 -7.26 -15.18 0.56
C MET A 47 -6.48 -15.51 1.83
N VAL A 48 -5.96 -14.49 2.53
CA VAL A 48 -5.27 -14.67 3.83
C VAL A 48 -6.26 -15.07 4.92
N GLU A 49 -7.43 -14.45 4.99
CA GLU A 49 -8.47 -14.75 5.99
C GLU A 49 -9.07 -16.14 5.82
N GLN A 50 -9.19 -16.63 4.59
CA GLN A 50 -9.75 -17.96 4.27
C GLN A 50 -8.70 -19.07 4.31
N ALA A 51 -7.42 -18.73 4.44
CA ALA A 51 -6.36 -19.71 4.51
C ALA A 51 -6.43 -20.51 5.82
N PRO A 52 -5.97 -21.79 5.84
CA PRO A 52 -5.87 -22.57 7.06
C PRO A 52 -4.97 -21.86 8.08
N THR A 53 -5.41 -21.82 9.33
CA THR A 53 -4.51 -21.42 10.43
C THR A 53 -3.56 -22.57 10.74
N ASP A 54 -2.34 -22.27 11.21
CA ASP A 54 -1.28 -23.26 11.49
C ASP A 54 -1.73 -24.40 12.42
N GLU A 55 -2.80 -24.19 13.19
CA GLU A 55 -3.39 -25.22 14.06
C GLU A 55 -4.14 -26.33 13.29
N THR A 56 -4.38 -26.16 11.99
CA THR A 56 -5.22 -27.06 11.17
C THR A 56 -4.45 -27.82 10.09
N VAL A 57 -3.15 -27.62 9.95
CA VAL A 57 -2.34 -28.34 8.96
C VAL A 57 -2.05 -29.74 9.48
N PRO A 58 -2.44 -30.84 8.76
CA PRO A 58 -2.10 -32.20 9.17
C PRO A 58 -0.59 -32.41 9.11
N ASP A 59 -0.05 -33.12 10.11
CA ASP A 59 1.38 -33.45 10.29
C ASP A 59 1.98 -34.29 9.11
N ASP A 60 1.13 -34.74 8.18
CA ASP A 60 1.47 -35.56 7.00
C ASP A 60 1.51 -34.76 5.67
N ALA A 61 1.44 -33.42 5.68
CA ALA A 61 1.52 -32.65 4.43
C ALA A 61 2.95 -32.71 3.85
N PRO A 62 3.12 -32.92 2.52
CA PRO A 62 4.44 -32.98 1.92
C PRO A 62 5.15 -31.61 2.07
N VAL A 63 6.26 -31.65 2.76
CA VAL A 63 7.15 -30.53 3.03
C VAL A 63 7.75 -30.04 1.72
N SER A 64 7.38 -28.84 1.26
CA SER A 64 7.94 -28.19 0.06
C SER A 64 8.90 -27.06 0.44
N GLU A 65 9.79 -26.68 -0.47
CA GLU A 65 10.70 -25.56 -0.28
C GLU A 65 9.91 -24.29 0.16
N GLY A 66 10.07 -23.86 1.41
CA GLY A 66 9.30 -22.80 2.06
C GLY A 66 8.73 -23.24 3.42
N GLU A 67 9.34 -24.24 4.05
CA GLU A 67 8.88 -24.93 5.27
C GLU A 67 8.59 -24.01 6.46
N ASP A 68 9.12 -22.78 6.47
CA ASP A 68 8.96 -21.84 7.56
C ASP A 68 7.87 -20.78 7.31
N VAL A 69 7.22 -20.76 6.12
CA VAL A 69 6.22 -19.74 5.80
C VAL A 69 4.87 -20.13 6.38
N LEU A 70 4.27 -19.23 7.18
CA LEU A 70 2.93 -19.41 7.73
C LEU A 70 1.93 -19.83 6.65
N ALA A 71 1.13 -20.85 6.91
CA ALA A 71 0.21 -21.44 5.92
C ALA A 71 -0.69 -20.40 5.23
N LYS A 72 -1.12 -19.38 5.96
CA LYS A 72 -1.96 -18.26 5.45
C LYS A 72 -1.26 -17.39 4.39
N TYR A 73 0.08 -17.35 4.36
CA TYR A 73 0.84 -16.53 3.40
C TYR A 73 1.48 -17.34 2.28
N GLN A 74 1.54 -18.66 2.40
CA GLN A 74 2.26 -19.52 1.47
C GLN A 74 1.81 -19.33 0.01
N LYS A 75 0.51 -19.26 -0.22
CA LYS A 75 -0.05 -19.06 -1.58
C LYS A 75 0.36 -17.71 -2.18
N LEU A 76 0.39 -16.66 -1.39
CA LEU A 76 0.79 -15.32 -1.84
C LEU A 76 2.30 -15.24 -2.06
N TYR A 77 3.09 -15.82 -1.17
CA TYR A 77 4.54 -15.89 -1.32
C TYR A 77 4.95 -16.59 -2.61
N LEU A 78 4.28 -17.69 -2.99
CA LEU A 78 4.52 -18.38 -4.26
C LEU A 78 4.13 -17.54 -5.49
N GLN A 79 3.22 -16.57 -5.36
CA GLN A 79 2.88 -15.64 -6.43
C GLN A 79 3.90 -14.51 -6.55
N ASN A 80 4.43 -14.04 -5.41
CA ASN A 80 5.44 -13.00 -5.38
C ASN A 80 6.40 -13.18 -4.20
N GLU A 81 7.59 -13.69 -4.48
CA GLU A 81 8.65 -13.96 -3.50
C GLU A 81 9.26 -12.69 -2.87
N ASP A 82 8.94 -11.48 -3.38
CA ASP A 82 9.31 -10.21 -2.75
C ASP A 82 8.39 -9.88 -1.55
N MET A 83 7.35 -10.66 -1.29
CA MET A 83 6.54 -10.54 -0.08
C MET A 83 7.38 -10.96 1.13
N VAL A 84 7.43 -10.09 2.14
CA VAL A 84 8.20 -10.33 3.37
C VAL A 84 7.32 -10.33 4.62
N GLY A 85 6.05 -9.93 4.51
CA GLY A 85 5.14 -9.91 5.64
C GLY A 85 3.76 -9.34 5.30
N TRP A 86 3.00 -9.06 6.35
CA TRP A 86 1.64 -8.53 6.28
C TRP A 86 1.41 -7.49 7.36
N ILE A 87 0.81 -6.34 7.02
CA ILE A 87 0.47 -5.30 7.99
C ILE A 87 -1.04 -5.08 8.04
N SER A 88 -1.59 -5.06 9.25
CA SER A 88 -3.00 -4.70 9.43
C SER A 88 -3.24 -3.88 10.71
N ILE A 89 -4.29 -3.06 10.68
CA ILE A 89 -4.80 -2.32 11.84
C ILE A 89 -6.31 -2.51 11.88
N ALA A 90 -6.79 -3.22 12.88
CA ALA A 90 -8.21 -3.53 13.03
C ALA A 90 -9.07 -2.24 13.03
N GLY A 91 -10.21 -2.28 12.34
CA GLY A 91 -11.12 -1.14 12.21
C GLY A 91 -10.66 -0.04 11.25
N THR A 92 -9.60 -0.30 10.47
CA THR A 92 -9.13 0.57 9.39
C THR A 92 -9.08 -0.18 8.06
N THR A 93 -8.75 0.54 6.98
CA THR A 93 -8.50 -0.04 5.66
C THR A 93 -7.08 -0.62 5.52
N ILE A 94 -6.23 -0.51 6.56
CA ILE A 94 -4.87 -1.03 6.51
C ILE A 94 -4.92 -2.54 6.73
N ASN A 95 -4.77 -3.28 5.64
CA ASN A 95 -4.73 -4.74 5.60
C ASN A 95 -4.03 -5.16 4.29
N TYR A 96 -2.68 -5.14 4.29
CA TYR A 96 -1.88 -5.19 3.08
C TYR A 96 -0.66 -6.10 3.19
N PRO A 97 -0.22 -6.74 2.09
CA PRO A 97 1.09 -7.35 2.03
C PRO A 97 2.18 -6.29 2.20
N VAL A 98 3.29 -6.70 2.81
CA VAL A 98 4.51 -5.90 2.93
C VAL A 98 5.58 -6.52 2.04
N MET A 99 6.15 -5.70 1.17
CA MET A 99 7.08 -6.13 0.14
C MET A 99 8.50 -5.66 0.42
N GLN A 100 9.50 -6.36 -0.15
CA GLN A 100 10.88 -5.88 -0.18
C GLN A 100 11.60 -6.39 -1.42
N SER A 101 11.90 -5.50 -2.36
CA SER A 101 12.70 -5.86 -3.52
C SER A 101 14.20 -5.72 -3.21
N ARG A 102 14.94 -6.83 -3.29
CA ARG A 102 16.38 -6.87 -2.95
C ARG A 102 17.25 -6.06 -3.93
N ASN A 103 16.84 -5.94 -5.19
CA ASN A 103 17.62 -5.36 -6.25
C ASN A 103 17.18 -3.95 -6.66
N ASN A 104 15.99 -3.51 -6.21
CA ASN A 104 15.44 -2.20 -6.52
C ASN A 104 14.66 -1.67 -5.29
N PRO A 105 15.34 -0.94 -4.39
CA PRO A 105 14.80 -0.57 -3.08
C PRO A 105 13.43 0.12 -3.09
N ASN A 106 13.16 0.93 -4.10
CA ASN A 106 11.91 1.68 -4.21
C ASN A 106 10.96 1.10 -5.27
N PHE A 107 11.12 -0.16 -5.64
CA PHE A 107 10.31 -0.80 -6.67
C PHE A 107 8.82 -0.68 -6.35
N TYR A 108 8.42 -1.07 -5.15
CA TYR A 108 7.02 -1.08 -4.71
C TYR A 108 6.44 0.30 -4.39
N LEU A 109 7.24 1.37 -4.49
CA LEU A 109 6.70 2.73 -4.48
C LEU A 109 5.74 2.98 -5.64
N LYS A 110 5.97 2.30 -6.78
CA LYS A 110 5.21 2.47 -8.03
C LYS A 110 4.81 1.15 -8.68
N HIS A 111 4.74 0.07 -7.90
CA HIS A 111 4.30 -1.24 -8.39
C HIS A 111 3.35 -1.90 -7.41
N ASN A 112 2.34 -2.58 -7.97
CA ASN A 112 1.39 -3.38 -7.21
C ASN A 112 2.00 -4.73 -6.80
N PHE A 113 1.18 -5.59 -6.18
CA PHE A 113 1.61 -6.92 -5.75
C PHE A 113 2.03 -7.81 -6.93
N GLU A 114 1.40 -7.67 -8.09
CA GLU A 114 1.70 -8.40 -9.33
C GLU A 114 2.92 -7.88 -10.08
N LYS A 115 3.64 -6.90 -9.52
CA LYS A 115 4.80 -6.22 -10.13
C LYS A 115 4.45 -5.34 -11.33
N GLU A 116 3.19 -5.01 -11.53
CA GLU A 116 2.75 -4.07 -12.54
C GLU A 116 2.85 -2.63 -12.03
N TYR A 117 3.03 -1.69 -12.97
CA TYR A 117 3.09 -0.27 -12.60
C TYR A 117 1.78 0.19 -11.97
N SER A 118 1.86 0.86 -10.83
CA SER A 118 0.75 1.47 -10.14
C SER A 118 1.15 2.73 -9.38
N ASP A 119 0.34 3.76 -9.51
CA ASP A 119 0.52 5.00 -8.75
C ASP A 119 0.25 4.84 -7.25
N LEU A 120 -0.45 3.79 -6.84
CA LEU A 120 -0.70 3.47 -5.43
C LEU A 120 0.46 2.74 -4.77
N GLY A 121 1.23 1.98 -5.54
CA GLY A 121 2.28 1.12 -5.00
C GLY A 121 1.75 0.06 -4.04
N THR A 122 2.64 -0.58 -3.33
CA THR A 122 2.36 -1.55 -2.24
C THR A 122 3.21 -1.17 -1.03
N PRO A 123 2.78 -1.34 0.22
CA PRO A 123 3.63 -1.13 1.39
C PRO A 123 4.93 -1.93 1.29
N TYR A 124 6.06 -1.30 1.61
CA TYR A 124 7.36 -1.96 1.47
C TYR A 124 8.37 -1.54 2.54
N VAL A 125 9.26 -2.46 2.87
CA VAL A 125 10.33 -2.27 3.84
C VAL A 125 11.48 -1.46 3.23
N GLN A 126 12.04 -0.55 4.03
CA GLN A 126 13.24 0.20 3.66
C GLN A 126 14.41 -0.74 3.36
N GLU A 127 15.23 -0.38 2.37
CA GLU A 127 16.36 -1.21 1.86
C GLU A 127 17.37 -1.66 2.92
N ASN A 128 17.58 -0.84 3.94
CA ASN A 128 18.57 -1.11 5.01
C ASN A 128 17.96 -1.82 6.23
N CYS A 129 16.70 -2.24 6.13
CA CYS A 129 16.01 -2.99 7.17
C CYS A 129 15.82 -4.44 6.73
N ASP A 130 15.93 -5.36 7.67
CA ASP A 130 15.49 -6.74 7.56
C ASP A 130 14.26 -6.92 8.44
N ILE A 131 13.17 -7.47 7.90
CA ILE A 131 11.88 -7.55 8.60
C ILE A 131 11.95 -8.47 9.84
N ALA A 132 12.85 -9.44 9.82
CA ALA A 132 13.01 -10.42 10.91
C ALA A 132 14.09 -10.04 11.92
N GLU A 133 15.14 -9.30 11.50
CA GLU A 133 16.35 -9.13 12.30
C GLU A 133 16.59 -7.68 12.76
N SER A 134 15.95 -6.68 12.12
CA SER A 134 16.24 -5.28 12.43
C SER A 134 15.53 -4.82 13.70
N ASP A 135 16.28 -4.24 14.66
CA ASP A 135 15.73 -3.58 15.86
C ASP A 135 14.84 -2.38 15.53
N ASN A 136 15.03 -1.77 14.37
CA ASN A 136 14.23 -0.66 13.87
C ASN A 136 13.79 -0.94 12.43
N LEU A 137 12.50 -1.13 12.24
CA LEU A 137 11.89 -1.42 10.95
C LEU A 137 11.17 -0.19 10.42
N VAL A 138 11.46 0.19 9.18
CA VAL A 138 10.76 1.27 8.48
C VAL A 138 9.96 0.70 7.33
N ILE A 139 8.65 0.92 7.35
CA ILE A 139 7.73 0.53 6.28
C ILE A 139 7.18 1.78 5.61
N TYR A 140 7.34 1.88 4.31
CA TYR A 140 6.79 2.94 3.48
C TYR A 140 5.44 2.53 2.88
N GLY A 141 4.55 3.49 2.71
CA GLY A 141 3.29 3.31 2.01
C GLY A 141 2.71 4.65 1.58
N HIS A 142 1.97 4.67 0.49
CA HIS A 142 1.32 5.89 0.02
C HIS A 142 0.20 6.34 0.94
N HIS A 143 0.08 7.65 1.08
CA HIS A 143 -1.08 8.31 1.69
C HIS A 143 -2.08 8.66 0.59
N ILE A 144 -3.14 7.88 0.43
CA ILE A 144 -4.18 8.11 -0.57
C ILE A 144 -5.41 8.74 0.10
N LYS A 145 -5.99 9.75 -0.56
CA LYS A 145 -7.23 10.39 -0.09
C LYS A 145 -8.37 9.37 0.02
N GLY A 146 -9.26 9.57 0.98
CA GLY A 146 -10.35 8.64 1.24
C GLY A 146 -9.97 7.47 2.14
N GLY A 147 -8.82 7.55 2.82
CA GLY A 147 -8.40 6.57 3.81
C GLY A 147 -7.78 5.29 3.21
N LYS A 148 -7.51 5.26 1.90
CA LYS A 148 -6.88 4.13 1.24
C LYS A 148 -5.37 4.12 1.51
N MET A 149 -4.74 2.96 1.42
CA MET A 149 -3.35 2.73 1.80
C MET A 149 -3.09 3.25 3.23
N PHE A 150 -1.99 3.96 3.48
CA PHE A 150 -1.72 4.58 4.78
C PHE A 150 -2.47 5.91 5.01
N GLY A 151 -3.40 6.27 4.11
CA GLY A 151 -4.30 7.41 4.31
C GLY A 151 -5.19 7.29 5.55
N ALA A 152 -5.53 6.06 5.98
CA ALA A 152 -6.29 5.79 7.20
C ALA A 152 -5.56 6.29 8.47
N LEU A 153 -4.23 6.42 8.46
CA LEU A 153 -3.47 6.96 9.59
C LEU A 153 -3.85 8.42 9.93
N GLU A 154 -4.50 9.16 9.02
CA GLU A 154 -5.02 10.50 9.36
C GLU A 154 -6.09 10.49 10.45
N ASN A 155 -6.79 9.38 10.66
CA ASN A 155 -7.80 9.22 11.69
C ASN A 155 -7.21 9.31 13.12
N TYR A 156 -5.93 9.02 13.28
CA TYR A 156 -5.20 9.14 14.57
C TYR A 156 -5.04 10.57 15.06
N LYS A 157 -5.48 11.57 14.31
CA LYS A 157 -5.69 12.95 14.82
C LYS A 157 -6.77 12.98 15.91
N SER A 158 -7.68 12.00 15.94
CA SER A 158 -8.67 11.83 16.98
C SER A 158 -8.12 10.96 18.11
N LYS A 159 -8.17 11.49 19.34
CA LYS A 159 -7.77 10.72 20.53
C LYS A 159 -8.65 9.49 20.74
N SER A 160 -9.96 9.60 20.50
CA SER A 160 -10.88 8.45 20.62
C SER A 160 -10.54 7.36 19.62
N PHE A 161 -10.20 7.72 18.39
CA PHE A 161 -9.77 6.75 17.39
C PHE A 161 -8.49 6.03 17.82
N TYR A 162 -7.50 6.76 18.34
CA TYR A 162 -6.28 6.16 18.87
C TYR A 162 -6.58 5.18 20.01
N GLU A 163 -7.48 5.54 20.94
CA GLU A 163 -7.82 4.69 22.07
C GLU A 163 -8.48 3.37 21.65
N GLU A 164 -9.19 3.36 20.52
CA GLU A 164 -9.87 2.19 19.96
C GLU A 164 -8.98 1.34 19.04
N HIS A 165 -7.90 1.93 18.47
CA HIS A 165 -7.06 1.31 17.44
C HIS A 165 -5.57 1.41 17.78
N LYS A 166 -5.16 0.91 18.96
CA LYS A 166 -3.77 1.04 19.46
C LYS A 166 -2.78 0.05 18.88
N THR A 167 -3.27 -1.03 18.28
CA THR A 167 -2.46 -2.18 17.90
C THR A 167 -2.26 -2.22 16.40
N ILE A 168 -1.02 -2.39 15.97
CA ILE A 168 -0.64 -2.79 14.62
C ILE A 168 -0.30 -4.27 14.68
N HIS A 169 -0.91 -5.08 13.82
CA HIS A 169 -0.45 -6.42 13.55
C HIS A 169 0.53 -6.34 12.38
N LEU A 170 1.74 -6.77 12.61
CA LEU A 170 2.79 -6.89 11.60
C LEU A 170 3.37 -8.28 11.66
N ASP A 171 2.93 -9.12 10.75
CA ASP A 171 3.44 -10.47 10.62
C ASP A 171 4.64 -10.48 9.68
N THR A 172 5.66 -11.23 10.02
CA THR A 172 6.63 -11.73 9.06
C THR A 172 6.04 -12.93 8.31
N LEU A 173 6.78 -13.53 7.39
CA LEU A 173 6.33 -14.78 6.77
C LEU A 173 6.29 -15.95 7.74
N THR A 174 7.04 -15.89 8.87
CA THR A 174 7.25 -17.00 9.79
C THR A 174 6.66 -16.76 11.19
N GLU A 175 6.39 -15.50 11.55
CA GLU A 175 5.96 -15.14 12.90
C GLU A 175 4.85 -14.09 12.85
N GLN A 176 3.93 -14.16 13.81
CA GLN A 176 2.89 -13.16 14.04
C GLN A 176 3.32 -12.24 15.18
N ALA A 177 3.18 -10.92 14.99
CA ALA A 177 3.56 -9.96 16.01
C ALA A 177 2.56 -8.79 16.12
N GLU A 178 2.42 -8.29 17.35
CA GLU A 178 1.60 -7.13 17.69
C GLU A 178 2.50 -5.98 18.19
N TYR A 179 2.24 -4.79 17.71
CA TYR A 179 2.96 -3.58 18.10
C TYR A 179 1.98 -2.54 18.64
N GLU A 180 2.33 -1.93 19.77
CA GLU A 180 1.55 -0.82 20.32
C GLU A 180 1.96 0.50 19.65
N ILE A 181 0.98 1.28 19.18
CA ILE A 181 1.20 2.61 18.61
C ILE A 181 1.56 3.58 19.73
N VAL A 182 2.80 4.02 19.78
CA VAL A 182 3.27 4.99 20.78
C VAL A 182 3.10 6.44 20.35
N ALA A 183 3.10 6.72 19.05
CA ALA A 183 2.90 8.06 18.49
C ALA A 183 2.50 8.02 17.03
N VAL A 184 1.62 8.94 16.62
CA VAL A 184 1.32 9.26 15.22
C VAL A 184 1.46 10.75 15.02
N PHE A 185 2.22 11.17 14.02
CA PHE A 185 2.44 12.59 13.74
C PHE A 185 2.49 12.87 12.25
N LYS A 186 2.16 14.11 11.87
CA LYS A 186 2.28 14.61 10.51
C LYS A 186 3.39 15.65 10.47
N THR A 187 4.33 15.48 9.56
CA THR A 187 5.41 16.46 9.35
C THR A 187 5.54 16.81 7.88
N VAL A 188 6.26 17.86 7.59
CA VAL A 188 6.63 18.24 6.23
C VAL A 188 7.96 17.58 5.91
N ALA A 189 8.00 16.76 4.86
CA ALA A 189 9.26 16.26 4.33
C ALA A 189 9.98 17.42 3.62
N TYR A 190 11.08 17.90 4.20
CA TYR A 190 11.97 18.83 3.52
C TYR A 190 12.82 18.03 2.52
N SER A 191 12.93 18.54 1.28
CA SER A 191 13.81 17.93 0.26
C SER A 191 15.22 17.76 0.80
N ALA A 192 15.75 16.59 0.61
CA ALA A 192 17.12 16.03 0.67
C ALA A 192 18.28 16.71 1.45
N GLU A 193 18.19 17.94 1.92
CA GLU A 193 19.31 18.62 2.61
C GLU A 193 19.15 18.67 4.15
N GLY A 194 18.11 18.13 4.72
CA GLY A 194 17.75 18.29 6.14
C GLY A 194 17.73 17.06 7.03
N PHE A 195 17.85 15.85 6.49
CA PHE A 195 17.98 14.63 7.29
C PHE A 195 19.32 13.95 7.02
N ARG A 196 20.28 14.22 7.87
CA ARG A 196 21.46 13.39 8.10
C ARG A 196 21.40 12.84 9.52
#